data_28f532d635059c30c70db51d13f86ca8
#
_entry.id   28f532d635059c30c70db51d13f86ca8
#
_cell.length_a   1.000
_cell.length_b   1.000
_cell.length_c   1.000
_cell.angle_alpha   90.00
_cell.angle_beta   90.00
_cell.angle_gamma   90.00
#
_symmetry.space_group_name_H-M   'P 1'
#
loop_
_entity.id
_entity.type
_entity.pdbx_description
1 polymer ?
#
loop_
_entity_poly.entity_id
_entity_poly.type
_entity_poly.pdbx_seq_one_letter_code
_entity_poly.pdbx_strand_id
1 'polypeptide(L)'
;MDLSESSGVRFGRRVDGTDLRERYVDHLVDEHQDLSLKGLKLALDCANGAASWFAPQVFSRLGAEVVVINASPAGKNINAEAGSEHVRREPQDLKAVMDHFDANFGVVFDGDADRVIFMDEAGNLVDGDHMLAILGDYFKDQGKLLADTVVSTTMRNGALVKYFAEREINFIETRVGDKYVMAELQKLMAQPHPSGQTGLGGEQSGHIILMDDSHATGDGLRSAVFLIRAFLSSGKETLAELAESIHKYPQVIASAVVAEKIDLETLDRVQSIREGIEADLPGLTRLNLRYSGTEPKVRLMLEADNRHTVEELASQAFALCEAVQAETGTSEGRFIEVLNVTRGGLIPRA
;
A
#
# COMPACT_ATOMS: atom_id res chain seq x y z
N MET A 1 -8.39 -42.94 4.90
CA MET A 1 -9.51 -42.55 5.74
C MET A 1 -10.73 -42.46 4.82
N ASP A 2 -11.64 -43.38 4.93
CA ASP A 2 -12.84 -43.44 4.09
C ASP A 2 -13.82 -42.38 4.62
N LEU A 3 -14.11 -41.36 3.84
CA LEU A 3 -15.02 -40.26 4.21
C LEU A 3 -16.49 -40.60 3.94
N SER A 4 -16.78 -41.84 3.55
CA SER A 4 -18.14 -42.32 3.20
C SER A 4 -19.06 -42.48 4.40
N GLU A 5 -18.58 -42.46 5.64
CA GLU A 5 -19.38 -42.73 6.86
C GLU A 5 -19.72 -41.48 7.70
N SER A 6 -19.49 -40.26 7.22
CA SER A 6 -19.98 -39.08 7.94
C SER A 6 -21.46 -38.84 7.66
N SER A 7 -22.31 -39.68 8.30
CA SER A 7 -23.74 -39.51 8.27
C SER A 7 -24.14 -38.15 8.88
N GLY A 8 -24.61 -37.24 8.04
CA GLY A 8 -25.21 -35.97 8.47
C GLY A 8 -24.54 -34.68 8.00
N VAL A 9 -23.34 -34.74 7.44
CA VAL A 9 -22.70 -33.54 6.89
C VAL A 9 -23.10 -33.35 5.42
N ARG A 10 -23.95 -32.39 5.13
CA ARG A 10 -24.21 -31.95 3.75
C ARG A 10 -23.09 -31.05 3.30
N PHE A 11 -22.22 -31.52 2.41
CA PHE A 11 -21.26 -30.68 1.72
C PHE A 11 -22.00 -29.73 0.76
N GLY A 12 -21.54 -28.51 0.65
CA GLY A 12 -22.04 -27.58 -0.35
C GLY A 12 -21.80 -28.09 -1.78
N ARG A 13 -22.59 -27.63 -2.73
CA ARG A 13 -22.42 -27.94 -4.15
C ARG A 13 -21.54 -26.89 -4.81
N ARG A 14 -20.64 -27.33 -5.67
CA ARG A 14 -19.95 -26.42 -6.58
C ARG A 14 -20.97 -25.94 -7.63
N VAL A 15 -21.10 -24.65 -7.76
CA VAL A 15 -21.89 -24.00 -8.80
C VAL A 15 -20.98 -23.14 -9.67
N ASP A 16 -21.34 -22.97 -10.94
CA ASP A 16 -20.70 -21.96 -11.80
C ASP A 16 -21.19 -20.58 -11.36
N GLY A 17 -20.24 -19.69 -11.04
CA GLY A 17 -20.49 -18.32 -10.63
C GLY A 17 -19.81 -17.31 -11.56
N THR A 18 -19.57 -17.68 -12.81
CA THR A 18 -18.87 -16.83 -13.81
C THR A 18 -19.63 -15.52 -14.05
N ASP A 19 -20.96 -15.53 -13.96
CA ASP A 19 -21.83 -14.34 -14.03
C ASP A 19 -21.57 -13.31 -12.91
N LEU A 20 -21.05 -13.76 -11.76
CA LEU A 20 -20.72 -12.86 -10.65
C LEU A 20 -19.58 -11.88 -11.02
N ARG A 21 -18.73 -12.25 -11.97
CA ARG A 21 -17.64 -11.37 -12.46
C ARG A 21 -18.22 -10.14 -13.15
N GLU A 22 -19.17 -10.35 -14.08
CA GLU A 22 -19.83 -9.25 -14.79
C GLU A 22 -20.60 -8.36 -13.80
N ARG A 23 -21.31 -8.96 -12.84
CA ARG A 23 -22.05 -8.20 -11.83
C ARG A 23 -21.14 -7.28 -10.99
N TYR A 24 -19.93 -7.73 -10.66
CA TYR A 24 -18.98 -6.89 -9.93
C TYR A 24 -18.48 -5.72 -10.81
N VAL A 25 -18.15 -5.99 -12.09
CA VAL A 25 -17.75 -4.92 -13.03
C VAL A 25 -18.91 -3.93 -13.24
N ASP A 26 -20.12 -4.43 -13.45
CA ASP A 26 -21.32 -3.60 -13.60
C ASP A 26 -21.52 -2.71 -12.36
N HIS A 27 -21.40 -3.30 -11.16
CA HIS A 27 -21.55 -2.57 -9.91
C HIS A 27 -20.55 -1.40 -9.81
N LEU A 28 -19.25 -1.64 -10.07
CA LEU A 28 -18.24 -0.58 -10.03
C LEU A 28 -18.47 0.49 -11.11
N VAL A 29 -18.85 0.10 -12.30
CA VAL A 29 -19.13 1.05 -13.40
C VAL A 29 -20.37 1.88 -13.07
N ASP A 30 -21.43 1.25 -12.54
CA ASP A 30 -22.68 1.92 -12.17
C ASP A 30 -22.49 2.88 -10.98
N GLU A 31 -21.67 2.53 -9.99
CA GLU A 31 -21.28 3.42 -8.88
C GLU A 31 -20.61 4.72 -9.40
N HIS A 32 -19.97 4.63 -10.57
CA HIS A 32 -19.20 5.72 -11.18
C HIS A 32 -19.73 6.15 -12.55
N GLN A 33 -21.01 5.97 -12.84
CA GLN A 33 -21.63 6.28 -14.15
C GLN A 33 -21.48 7.74 -14.61
N ASP A 34 -21.23 8.66 -13.68
CA ASP A 34 -20.95 10.08 -13.95
C ASP A 34 -19.47 10.39 -14.20
N LEU A 35 -18.58 9.37 -14.05
CA LEU A 35 -17.15 9.49 -14.27
C LEU A 35 -16.78 9.11 -15.70
N SER A 36 -16.02 9.96 -16.38
CA SER A 36 -15.42 9.65 -17.67
C SER A 36 -13.91 9.70 -17.59
N LEU A 37 -13.27 8.59 -17.93
CA LEU A 37 -11.81 8.49 -18.02
C LEU A 37 -11.30 8.69 -19.46
N LYS A 38 -12.16 9.22 -20.36
CA LYS A 38 -11.77 9.47 -21.74
C LYS A 38 -10.60 10.46 -21.81
N GLY A 39 -9.56 10.05 -22.54
CA GLY A 39 -8.32 10.81 -22.67
C GLY A 39 -7.23 10.41 -21.69
N LEU A 40 -7.53 9.56 -20.71
CA LEU A 40 -6.51 8.96 -19.85
C LEU A 40 -6.00 7.64 -20.45
N LYS A 41 -4.67 7.48 -20.43
CA LYS A 41 -3.97 6.23 -20.73
C LYS A 41 -3.38 5.67 -19.43
N LEU A 42 -3.72 4.44 -19.10
CA LEU A 42 -3.31 3.79 -17.86
C LEU A 42 -2.46 2.55 -18.15
N ALA A 43 -1.35 2.41 -17.45
CA ALA A 43 -0.57 1.16 -17.41
C ALA A 43 -1.02 0.33 -16.20
N LEU A 44 -1.63 -0.83 -16.44
CA LEU A 44 -2.17 -1.70 -15.40
C LEU A 44 -1.22 -2.88 -15.16
N ASP A 45 -0.69 -3.03 -13.94
CA ASP A 45 -0.04 -4.27 -13.50
C ASP A 45 -1.02 -5.05 -12.64
N CYS A 46 -1.42 -6.24 -13.11
CA CYS A 46 -2.42 -7.08 -12.46
C CYS A 46 -1.81 -8.22 -11.62
N ALA A 47 -0.51 -8.20 -11.37
CA ALA A 47 0.20 -9.19 -10.54
C ALA A 47 -0.02 -10.65 -10.94
N ASN A 48 -0.45 -10.94 -12.16
CA ASN A 48 -0.97 -12.25 -12.59
C ASN A 48 -2.02 -12.83 -11.63
N GLY A 49 -2.81 -11.97 -11.02
CA GLY A 49 -3.74 -12.26 -9.95
C GLY A 49 -5.20 -11.97 -10.29
N ALA A 50 -5.98 -11.66 -9.26
CA ALA A 50 -7.42 -11.44 -9.37
C ALA A 50 -7.77 -10.27 -10.28
N ALA A 51 -6.99 -9.17 -10.27
CA ALA A 51 -7.21 -7.99 -11.10
C ALA A 51 -7.14 -8.26 -12.61
N SER A 52 -6.50 -9.36 -13.04
CA SER A 52 -6.18 -9.65 -14.46
C SER A 52 -7.37 -9.56 -15.40
N TRP A 53 -8.55 -9.97 -14.95
CA TRP A 53 -9.77 -9.90 -15.75
C TRP A 53 -10.58 -8.64 -15.46
N PHE A 54 -10.63 -8.21 -14.18
CA PHE A 54 -11.52 -7.14 -13.74
C PHE A 54 -11.02 -5.75 -14.09
N ALA A 55 -9.74 -5.45 -13.81
CA ALA A 55 -9.20 -4.11 -13.96
C ALA A 55 -9.30 -3.57 -15.40
N PRO A 56 -8.90 -4.32 -16.45
CA PRO A 56 -9.06 -3.85 -17.82
C PRO A 56 -10.51 -3.56 -18.21
N GLN A 57 -11.45 -4.37 -17.71
CA GLN A 57 -12.89 -4.20 -18.00
C GLN A 57 -13.44 -2.92 -17.37
N VAL A 58 -13.16 -2.71 -16.08
CA VAL A 58 -13.64 -1.52 -15.34
C VAL A 58 -13.11 -0.25 -15.99
N PHE A 59 -11.79 -0.12 -16.16
CA PHE A 59 -11.19 1.11 -16.65
C PHE A 59 -11.55 1.41 -18.12
N SER A 60 -11.60 0.37 -18.99
CA SER A 60 -12.03 0.56 -20.38
C SER A 60 -13.51 0.96 -20.48
N ARG A 61 -14.39 0.39 -19.66
CA ARG A 61 -15.82 0.75 -19.64
C ARG A 61 -16.06 2.17 -19.10
N LEU A 62 -15.19 2.65 -18.21
CA LEU A 62 -15.19 4.05 -17.77
C LEU A 62 -14.55 5.00 -18.80
N GLY A 63 -13.97 4.47 -19.89
CA GLY A 63 -13.47 5.25 -21.02
C GLY A 63 -11.96 5.43 -21.11
N ALA A 64 -11.17 4.84 -20.21
CA ALA A 64 -9.71 4.90 -20.28
C ALA A 64 -9.16 4.02 -21.43
N GLU A 65 -8.05 4.48 -22.02
CA GLU A 65 -7.16 3.63 -22.81
C GLU A 65 -6.22 2.88 -21.85
N VAL A 66 -6.14 1.56 -21.97
CA VAL A 66 -5.35 0.75 -21.04
C VAL A 66 -4.29 -0.08 -21.75
N VAL A 67 -3.07 -0.09 -21.22
CA VAL A 67 -2.07 -1.11 -21.49
C VAL A 67 -1.97 -1.99 -20.26
N VAL A 68 -1.96 -3.31 -20.46
CA VAL A 68 -2.05 -4.27 -19.36
C VAL A 68 -0.85 -5.19 -19.39
N ILE A 69 -0.17 -5.29 -18.25
CA ILE A 69 0.93 -6.24 -18.02
C ILE A 69 0.58 -7.18 -16.89
N ASN A 70 1.27 -8.30 -16.82
CA ASN A 70 1.09 -9.30 -15.75
C ASN A 70 -0.37 -9.70 -15.54
N ALA A 71 -1.11 -9.96 -16.64
CA ALA A 71 -2.53 -10.31 -16.62
C ALA A 71 -2.83 -11.71 -17.16
N SER A 72 -1.88 -12.64 -17.04
CA SER A 72 -2.00 -14.02 -17.52
C SER A 72 -1.85 -15.03 -16.38
N PRO A 73 -2.84 -15.13 -15.46
CA PRO A 73 -2.74 -15.95 -14.27
C PRO A 73 -2.61 -17.43 -14.62
N ALA A 74 -1.50 -18.06 -14.21
CA ALA A 74 -1.25 -19.50 -14.37
C ALA A 74 -1.31 -20.27 -13.04
N GLY A 75 -1.73 -19.63 -11.94
CA GLY A 75 -1.81 -20.18 -10.60
C GLY A 75 -0.45 -20.32 -9.87
N LYS A 76 0.67 -20.28 -10.60
CA LYS A 76 2.02 -20.35 -10.02
C LYS A 76 2.81 -19.06 -10.17
N ASN A 77 2.34 -18.13 -10.99
CA ASN A 77 3.01 -16.88 -11.32
C ASN A 77 2.40 -15.65 -10.65
N ILE A 78 1.46 -15.83 -9.73
CA ILE A 78 0.89 -14.74 -8.95
C ILE A 78 2.00 -14.04 -8.15
N ASN A 79 2.07 -12.70 -8.26
CA ASN A 79 3.11 -11.85 -7.65
C ASN A 79 4.57 -12.20 -8.06
N ALA A 80 4.79 -13.06 -9.04
CA ALA A 80 6.13 -13.42 -9.49
C ALA A 80 6.67 -12.33 -10.42
N GLU A 81 7.63 -11.54 -9.92
CA GLU A 81 8.18 -10.36 -10.62
C GLU A 81 7.07 -9.43 -11.16
N ALA A 82 6.03 -9.22 -10.33
CA ALA A 82 4.81 -8.54 -10.72
C ALA A 82 4.08 -7.98 -9.51
N GLY A 83 3.25 -6.94 -9.74
CA GLY A 83 2.37 -6.36 -8.76
C GLY A 83 3.05 -5.40 -7.77
N SER A 84 2.27 -4.94 -6.79
CA SER A 84 2.64 -3.81 -5.93
C SER A 84 3.96 -3.98 -5.18
N GLU A 85 4.26 -5.16 -4.65
CA GLU A 85 5.51 -5.40 -3.91
C GLU A 85 6.73 -5.44 -4.86
N HIS A 86 6.57 -5.96 -6.09
CA HIS A 86 7.63 -5.91 -7.10
C HIS A 86 7.89 -4.47 -7.54
N VAL A 87 6.86 -3.73 -7.91
CA VAL A 87 7.00 -2.34 -8.37
C VAL A 87 7.55 -1.42 -7.28
N ARG A 88 7.27 -1.68 -6.00
CA ARG A 88 7.92 -0.97 -4.89
C ARG A 88 9.44 -1.14 -4.89
N ARG A 89 9.95 -2.28 -5.31
CA ARG A 89 11.38 -2.64 -5.32
C ARG A 89 12.07 -2.25 -6.62
N GLU A 90 11.37 -2.46 -7.73
CA GLU A 90 11.85 -2.30 -9.11
C GLU A 90 10.89 -1.40 -9.91
N PRO A 91 10.74 -0.12 -9.53
CA PRO A 91 9.75 0.78 -10.14
C PRO A 91 10.06 1.08 -11.61
N GLN A 92 11.33 0.92 -12.04
CA GLN A 92 11.77 1.14 -13.41
C GLN A 92 11.09 0.22 -14.43
N ASP A 93 10.65 -0.98 -14.02
CA ASP A 93 10.01 -1.94 -14.92
C ASP A 93 8.66 -1.42 -15.41
N LEU A 94 7.82 -0.94 -14.48
CA LEU A 94 6.55 -0.31 -14.83
C LEU A 94 6.78 1.03 -15.55
N LYS A 95 7.76 1.83 -15.09
CA LYS A 95 8.08 3.11 -15.73
C LYS A 95 8.43 2.95 -17.20
N ALA A 96 9.21 1.92 -17.56
CA ALA A 96 9.55 1.64 -18.94
C ALA A 96 8.30 1.32 -19.80
N VAL A 97 7.33 0.62 -19.24
CA VAL A 97 6.04 0.36 -19.91
C VAL A 97 5.25 1.66 -20.10
N MET A 98 5.17 2.48 -19.05
CA MET A 98 4.48 3.77 -19.09
C MET A 98 5.07 4.68 -20.17
N ASP A 99 6.40 4.78 -20.23
CA ASP A 99 7.09 5.60 -21.25
C ASP A 99 6.85 5.09 -22.67
N HIS A 100 6.87 3.77 -22.86
CA HIS A 100 6.67 3.18 -24.18
C HIS A 100 5.25 3.44 -24.75
N PHE A 101 4.25 3.46 -23.87
CA PHE A 101 2.84 3.65 -24.26
C PHE A 101 2.32 5.06 -24.02
N ASP A 102 3.16 5.98 -23.54
CA ASP A 102 2.77 7.35 -23.20
C ASP A 102 1.58 7.34 -22.20
N ALA A 103 1.69 6.50 -21.17
CA ALA A 103 0.67 6.37 -20.14
C ALA A 103 0.74 7.54 -19.15
N ASN A 104 -0.42 8.08 -18.76
CA ASN A 104 -0.50 9.18 -17.80
C ASN A 104 -0.04 8.75 -16.41
N PHE A 105 -0.39 7.52 -15.99
CA PHE A 105 0.10 6.92 -14.74
C PHE A 105 -0.09 5.41 -14.74
N GLY A 106 0.61 4.75 -13.81
CA GLY A 106 0.50 3.33 -13.55
C GLY A 106 -0.48 3.02 -12.43
N VAL A 107 -1.22 1.92 -12.54
CA VAL A 107 -2.11 1.36 -11.51
C VAL A 107 -1.67 -0.07 -11.25
N VAL A 108 -1.27 -0.37 -10.03
CA VAL A 108 -0.58 -1.61 -9.69
C VAL A 108 -1.30 -2.33 -8.57
N PHE A 109 -1.80 -3.50 -8.86
CA PHE A 109 -2.49 -4.35 -7.90
C PHE A 109 -1.53 -5.37 -7.27
N ASP A 110 -1.94 -5.99 -6.19
CA ASP A 110 -1.33 -7.23 -5.71
C ASP A 110 -2.13 -8.46 -6.15
N GLY A 111 -1.74 -9.64 -5.68
CA GLY A 111 -2.25 -10.91 -6.23
C GLY A 111 -3.73 -11.14 -6.03
N ASP A 112 -4.32 -10.78 -4.91
CA ASP A 112 -5.76 -10.89 -4.61
C ASP A 112 -6.54 -9.59 -4.83
N ALA A 113 -5.82 -8.53 -5.26
CA ALA A 113 -6.36 -7.23 -5.63
C ALA A 113 -7.08 -6.49 -4.49
N ASP A 114 -6.74 -6.81 -3.25
CA ASP A 114 -7.18 -6.06 -2.08
C ASP A 114 -6.36 -4.79 -1.84
N ARG A 115 -5.19 -4.69 -2.52
CA ARG A 115 -4.27 -3.55 -2.52
C ARG A 115 -4.11 -2.95 -3.90
N VAL A 116 -3.88 -1.65 -3.90
CA VAL A 116 -3.48 -0.90 -5.09
C VAL A 116 -2.51 0.22 -4.72
N ILE A 117 -1.50 0.41 -5.54
CA ILE A 117 -0.63 1.60 -5.52
C ILE A 117 -0.59 2.20 -6.92
N PHE A 118 -0.15 3.44 -7.00
CA PHE A 118 0.01 4.12 -8.28
C PHE A 118 1.46 4.48 -8.53
N MET A 119 1.76 4.76 -9.79
CA MET A 119 3.00 5.40 -10.21
C MET A 119 2.63 6.64 -11.01
N ASP A 120 3.22 7.77 -10.66
CA ASP A 120 3.03 9.03 -11.38
C ASP A 120 3.81 9.04 -12.71
N GLU A 121 3.61 10.06 -13.51
CA GLU A 121 4.27 10.26 -14.80
C GLU A 121 5.79 10.43 -14.68
N ALA A 122 6.30 10.83 -13.52
CA ALA A 122 7.73 10.93 -13.24
C ALA A 122 8.36 9.60 -12.79
N GLY A 123 7.55 8.58 -12.48
CA GLY A 123 7.98 7.27 -12.00
C GLY A 123 8.04 7.15 -10.47
N ASN A 124 7.52 8.12 -9.73
CA ASN A 124 7.43 8.01 -8.28
C ASN A 124 6.20 7.21 -7.87
N LEU A 125 6.30 6.50 -6.75
CA LEU A 125 5.17 5.75 -6.22
C LEU A 125 4.21 6.67 -5.45
N VAL A 126 2.93 6.52 -5.76
CA VAL A 126 1.81 7.07 -4.99
C VAL A 126 1.20 5.91 -4.22
N ASP A 127 1.69 5.72 -3.00
CA ASP A 127 1.34 4.58 -2.15
C ASP A 127 0.10 4.85 -1.28
N GLY A 128 -0.23 3.92 -0.38
CA GLY A 128 -1.41 4.03 0.47
C GLY A 128 -1.44 5.28 1.35
N ASP A 129 -0.29 5.82 1.76
CA ASP A 129 -0.23 7.07 2.52
C ASP A 129 -0.70 8.27 1.67
N HIS A 130 -0.24 8.35 0.41
CA HIS A 130 -0.72 9.36 -0.52
C HIS A 130 -2.22 9.18 -0.82
N MET A 131 -2.65 7.92 -1.02
CA MET A 131 -4.06 7.63 -1.28
C MET A 131 -4.96 8.06 -0.13
N LEU A 132 -4.57 7.78 1.12
CA LEU A 132 -5.32 8.19 2.31
C LEU A 132 -5.45 9.71 2.40
N ALA A 133 -4.39 10.45 2.10
CA ALA A 133 -4.42 11.90 2.13
C ALA A 133 -5.30 12.48 1.01
N ILE A 134 -5.11 12.02 -0.23
CA ILE A 134 -5.88 12.48 -1.40
C ILE A 134 -7.37 12.17 -1.22
N LEU A 135 -7.71 10.95 -0.81
CA LEU A 135 -9.09 10.53 -0.59
C LEU A 135 -9.70 11.22 0.65
N GLY A 136 -8.88 11.47 1.69
CA GLY A 136 -9.30 12.23 2.87
C GLY A 136 -9.77 13.64 2.50
N ASP A 137 -8.94 14.36 1.75
CA ASP A 137 -9.29 15.69 1.23
C ASP A 137 -10.54 15.61 0.33
N TYR A 138 -10.55 14.68 -0.63
CA TYR A 138 -11.65 14.50 -1.57
C TYR A 138 -13.01 14.27 -0.87
N PHE A 139 -13.06 13.35 0.08
CA PHE A 139 -14.31 13.07 0.81
C PHE A 139 -14.68 14.20 1.77
N LYS A 140 -13.70 14.85 2.40
CA LYS A 140 -13.96 15.98 3.29
C LYS A 140 -14.54 17.17 2.53
N ASP A 141 -13.96 17.55 1.40
CA ASP A 141 -14.44 18.67 0.58
C ASP A 141 -15.88 18.47 0.10
N GLN A 142 -16.32 17.21 -0.03
CA GLN A 142 -17.69 16.86 -0.37
C GLN A 142 -18.61 16.68 0.84
N GLY A 143 -18.11 16.84 2.06
CA GLY A 143 -18.85 16.54 3.30
C GLY A 143 -19.21 15.06 3.46
N LYS A 144 -18.45 14.18 2.82
CA LYS A 144 -18.67 12.72 2.79
C LYS A 144 -17.70 11.92 3.65
N LEU A 145 -16.68 12.54 4.24
CA LEU A 145 -15.76 11.83 5.12
C LEU A 145 -16.46 11.52 6.45
N LEU A 146 -16.59 10.25 6.77
CA LEU A 146 -17.26 9.79 8.00
C LEU A 146 -16.57 10.38 9.24
N ALA A 147 -17.33 11.12 10.05
CA ALA A 147 -16.88 11.80 11.27
C ALA A 147 -15.60 12.66 11.06
N ASP A 148 -15.36 13.15 9.85
CA ASP A 148 -14.11 13.83 9.45
C ASP A 148 -12.85 13.06 9.91
N THR A 149 -12.86 11.74 9.76
CA THR A 149 -11.84 10.87 10.36
C THR A 149 -11.21 9.93 9.33
N VAL A 150 -9.87 9.83 9.36
CA VAL A 150 -9.09 8.83 8.63
C VAL A 150 -8.44 7.86 9.62
N VAL A 151 -8.46 6.57 9.31
CA VAL A 151 -7.88 5.52 10.15
C VAL A 151 -6.68 4.89 9.44
N SER A 152 -5.52 4.79 10.10
CA SER A 152 -4.37 4.06 9.54
C SER A 152 -3.56 3.36 10.62
N THR A 153 -2.51 2.65 10.21
CA THR A 153 -1.67 1.86 11.11
C THR A 153 -0.43 2.61 11.56
N THR A 154 0.24 2.08 12.58
CA THR A 154 1.54 2.60 13.05
C THR A 154 2.64 2.56 11.98
N MET A 155 2.44 1.90 10.83
CA MET A 155 3.42 1.85 9.73
C MET A 155 3.26 2.99 8.71
N ARG A 156 2.23 3.82 8.84
CA ARG A 156 2.03 5.01 8.01
C ARG A 156 3.21 5.98 8.09
N ASN A 157 3.38 6.86 7.12
CA ASN A 157 4.36 7.94 7.21
C ASN A 157 3.96 8.98 8.28
N GLY A 158 4.93 9.43 9.08
CA GLY A 158 4.70 10.39 10.17
C GLY A 158 4.14 11.73 9.73
N ALA A 159 4.45 12.16 8.51
CA ALA A 159 3.95 13.41 7.95
C ALA A 159 2.41 13.46 7.85
N LEU A 160 1.73 12.31 7.72
CA LEU A 160 0.26 12.27 7.61
C LEU A 160 -0.46 12.85 8.82
N VAL A 161 0.09 12.69 10.02
CA VAL A 161 -0.55 13.24 11.23
C VAL A 161 -0.65 14.77 11.15
N LYS A 162 0.46 15.40 10.76
CA LYS A 162 0.48 16.86 10.57
C LYS A 162 -0.41 17.27 9.40
N TYR A 163 -0.34 16.53 8.30
CA TYR A 163 -1.15 16.78 7.10
C TYR A 163 -2.65 16.82 7.42
N PHE A 164 -3.16 15.82 8.15
CA PHE A 164 -4.56 15.75 8.52
C PHE A 164 -4.95 16.82 9.55
N ALA A 165 -4.07 17.11 10.52
CA ALA A 165 -4.32 18.16 11.50
C ALA A 165 -4.48 19.54 10.86
N GLU A 166 -3.67 19.88 9.86
CA GLU A 166 -3.75 21.14 9.10
C GLU A 166 -5.05 21.26 8.28
N ARG A 167 -5.71 20.13 8.01
CA ARG A 167 -6.97 20.03 7.25
C ARG A 167 -8.20 19.80 8.13
N GLU A 168 -8.03 19.86 9.46
CA GLU A 168 -9.09 19.56 10.41
C GLU A 168 -9.72 18.17 10.19
N ILE A 169 -8.90 17.21 9.78
CA ILE A 169 -9.25 15.79 9.66
C ILE A 169 -8.73 15.08 10.91
N ASN A 170 -9.59 14.39 11.61
CA ASN A 170 -9.20 13.54 12.73
C ASN A 170 -8.44 12.32 12.23
N PHE A 171 -7.45 11.90 13.02
CA PHE A 171 -6.64 10.74 12.68
C PHE A 171 -6.64 9.71 13.80
N ILE A 172 -6.99 8.47 13.46
CA ILE A 172 -6.95 7.34 14.40
C ILE A 172 -5.84 6.38 13.97
N GLU A 173 -4.89 6.14 14.88
CA GLU A 173 -3.83 5.18 14.66
C GLU A 173 -4.16 3.83 15.28
N THR A 174 -3.96 2.75 14.52
CA THR A 174 -4.16 1.37 14.97
C THR A 174 -2.86 0.57 14.91
N ARG A 175 -2.88 -0.66 15.43
CA ARG A 175 -1.82 -1.63 15.18
C ARG A 175 -1.80 -2.01 13.69
N VAL A 176 -0.66 -2.55 13.24
CA VAL A 176 -0.49 -3.07 11.88
C VAL A 176 -1.46 -4.22 11.61
N GLY A 177 -2.18 -4.12 10.52
CA GLY A 177 -3.13 -5.11 10.02
C GLY A 177 -4.49 -4.50 9.71
N ASP A 178 -4.98 -4.79 8.51
CA ASP A 178 -6.27 -4.37 7.94
C ASP A 178 -7.46 -4.59 8.88
N LYS A 179 -7.48 -5.71 9.58
CA LYS A 179 -8.52 -6.04 10.57
C LYS A 179 -8.65 -5.02 11.69
N TYR A 180 -7.56 -4.36 12.08
CA TYR A 180 -7.61 -3.32 13.12
C TYR A 180 -8.15 -2.01 12.56
N VAL A 181 -7.76 -1.66 11.34
CA VAL A 181 -8.34 -0.53 10.60
C VAL A 181 -9.84 -0.75 10.40
N MET A 182 -10.22 -1.92 9.93
CA MET A 182 -11.61 -2.33 9.74
C MET A 182 -12.43 -2.20 11.04
N ALA A 183 -11.88 -2.69 12.17
CA ALA A 183 -12.57 -2.63 13.45
C ALA A 183 -12.83 -1.19 13.92
N GLU A 184 -11.91 -0.26 13.69
CA GLU A 184 -12.14 1.15 14.03
C GLU A 184 -13.16 1.80 13.08
N LEU A 185 -13.11 1.51 11.79
CA LEU A 185 -14.11 1.99 10.84
C LEU A 185 -15.52 1.48 11.19
N GLN A 186 -15.65 0.20 11.57
CA GLN A 186 -16.92 -0.36 12.03
C GLN A 186 -17.47 0.36 13.29
N LYS A 187 -16.59 0.75 14.22
CA LYS A 187 -17.00 1.54 15.40
C LYS A 187 -17.52 2.91 15.01
N LEU A 188 -16.88 3.57 14.05
CA LEU A 188 -17.34 4.87 13.53
C LEU A 188 -18.69 4.73 12.81
N MET A 189 -18.82 3.72 11.93
CA MET A 189 -20.08 3.45 11.20
C MET A 189 -21.25 3.08 12.12
N ALA A 190 -20.97 2.49 13.27
CA ALA A 190 -22.02 2.14 14.25
C ALA A 190 -22.59 3.36 15.02
N GLN A 191 -21.96 4.53 14.90
CA GLN A 191 -22.45 5.76 15.50
C GLN A 191 -23.46 6.46 14.57
N PRO A 192 -24.38 7.26 15.09
CA PRO A 192 -25.27 8.05 14.25
C PRO A 192 -24.47 8.99 13.32
N HIS A 193 -24.67 8.87 12.02
CA HIS A 193 -24.04 9.69 11.00
C HIS A 193 -25.00 9.99 9.84
N PRO A 194 -24.80 11.06 9.08
CA PRO A 194 -25.55 11.32 7.86
C PRO A 194 -25.38 10.19 6.84
N SER A 195 -26.44 9.87 6.10
CA SER A 195 -26.35 8.90 5.01
C SER A 195 -25.40 9.37 3.90
N GLY A 196 -24.74 8.41 3.25
CA GLY A 196 -23.82 8.68 2.13
C GLY A 196 -22.43 9.17 2.56
N GLN A 197 -22.09 9.04 3.85
CA GLN A 197 -20.72 9.19 4.29
C GLN A 197 -19.93 7.91 4.07
N THR A 198 -18.61 8.06 3.86
CA THR A 198 -17.66 6.98 3.64
C THR A 198 -16.61 6.96 4.74
N GLY A 199 -16.47 5.84 5.42
CA GLY A 199 -15.35 5.56 6.30
C GLY A 199 -14.09 5.31 5.48
N LEU A 200 -13.04 6.06 5.74
CA LEU A 200 -11.75 5.95 5.06
C LEU A 200 -10.69 5.45 6.02
N GLY A 201 -10.05 4.35 5.65
CA GLY A 201 -8.88 3.86 6.35
C GLY A 201 -8.00 3.00 5.47
N GLY A 202 -6.79 2.68 5.94
CA GLY A 202 -5.90 1.85 5.16
C GLY A 202 -4.47 1.80 5.69
N GLU A 203 -3.62 1.19 4.88
CA GLU A 203 -2.21 0.98 5.16
C GLU A 203 -1.33 1.54 4.03
N GLN A 204 -0.10 1.87 4.36
CA GLN A 204 0.92 2.32 3.38
C GLN A 204 1.11 1.33 2.22
N SER A 205 0.85 0.04 2.46
CA SER A 205 0.93 -1.02 1.44
C SER A 205 -0.07 -0.85 0.28
N GLY A 206 -1.03 0.07 0.41
CA GLY A 206 -2.09 0.28 -0.58
C GLY A 206 -3.39 -0.49 -0.27
N HIS A 207 -3.48 -1.13 0.88
CA HIS A 207 -4.73 -1.72 1.35
C HIS A 207 -5.64 -0.60 1.87
N ILE A 208 -6.51 -0.11 1.00
CA ILE A 208 -7.45 0.99 1.31
C ILE A 208 -8.85 0.43 1.50
N ILE A 209 -9.50 0.86 2.57
CA ILE A 209 -10.86 0.48 2.93
C ILE A 209 -11.75 1.71 2.79
N LEU A 210 -12.68 1.65 1.86
CA LEU A 210 -13.74 2.63 1.67
C LEU A 210 -15.04 1.99 2.18
N MET A 211 -15.36 2.24 3.46
CA MET A 211 -16.51 1.61 4.12
C MET A 211 -17.76 2.47 3.98
N ASP A 212 -18.82 1.88 3.46
CA ASP A 212 -20.17 2.47 3.44
C ASP A 212 -21.23 1.38 3.71
N ASP A 213 -22.50 1.70 3.52
CA ASP A 213 -23.61 0.76 3.76
C ASP A 213 -23.56 -0.49 2.86
N SER A 214 -22.88 -0.42 1.72
CA SER A 214 -22.79 -1.48 0.71
C SER A 214 -21.44 -2.19 0.67
N HIS A 215 -20.38 -1.55 1.16
CA HIS A 215 -18.99 -2.02 1.12
C HIS A 215 -18.34 -2.00 2.49
N ALA A 216 -17.73 -3.11 2.88
CA ALA A 216 -17.07 -3.25 4.17
C ALA A 216 -15.78 -4.10 4.06
N THR A 217 -14.98 -3.86 3.01
CA THR A 217 -13.73 -4.60 2.79
C THR A 217 -12.71 -3.73 2.05
N GLY A 218 -11.43 -4.13 2.08
CA GLY A 218 -10.42 -3.61 1.17
C GLY A 218 -10.74 -4.05 -0.26
N ASP A 219 -10.69 -3.12 -1.19
CA ASP A 219 -10.96 -3.34 -2.61
C ASP A 219 -10.09 -2.41 -3.43
N GLY A 220 -9.02 -2.97 -4.03
CA GLY A 220 -8.05 -2.22 -4.79
C GLY A 220 -8.63 -1.59 -6.05
N LEU A 221 -9.58 -2.25 -6.73
CA LEU A 221 -10.20 -1.68 -7.94
C LEU A 221 -11.09 -0.49 -7.58
N ARG A 222 -11.95 -0.64 -6.57
CA ARG A 222 -12.80 0.45 -6.10
C ARG A 222 -11.96 1.64 -5.62
N SER A 223 -10.93 1.38 -4.84
CA SER A 223 -9.99 2.39 -4.35
C SER A 223 -9.27 3.10 -5.49
N ALA A 224 -8.89 2.37 -6.54
CA ALA A 224 -8.27 2.95 -7.72
C ALA A 224 -9.22 3.89 -8.49
N VAL A 225 -10.47 3.49 -8.68
CA VAL A 225 -11.46 4.36 -9.36
C VAL A 225 -11.72 5.63 -8.54
N PHE A 226 -11.83 5.53 -7.21
CA PHE A 226 -12.00 6.71 -6.35
C PHE A 226 -10.78 7.63 -6.37
N LEU A 227 -9.55 7.09 -6.39
CA LEU A 227 -8.34 7.92 -6.50
C LEU A 227 -8.31 8.69 -7.83
N ILE A 228 -8.63 8.02 -8.94
CA ILE A 228 -8.68 8.68 -10.26
C ILE A 228 -9.79 9.75 -10.28
N ARG A 229 -10.94 9.47 -9.68
CA ARG A 229 -12.01 10.47 -9.50
C ARG A 229 -11.54 11.67 -8.70
N ALA A 230 -10.83 11.46 -7.60
CA ALA A 230 -10.26 12.52 -6.78
C ALA A 230 -9.23 13.33 -7.59
N PHE A 231 -8.37 12.67 -8.35
CA PHE A 231 -7.42 13.33 -9.24
C PHE A 231 -8.13 14.23 -10.26
N LEU A 232 -9.12 13.71 -10.99
CA LEU A 232 -9.85 14.49 -11.98
C LEU A 232 -10.64 15.66 -11.35
N SER A 233 -11.09 15.50 -10.12
CA SER A 233 -11.82 16.55 -9.38
C SER A 233 -10.90 17.63 -8.81
N SER A 234 -9.61 17.35 -8.64
CA SER A 234 -8.64 18.26 -8.03
C SER A 234 -8.24 19.43 -8.93
N GLY A 235 -8.47 19.31 -10.23
CA GLY A 235 -8.01 20.29 -11.24
C GLY A 235 -6.50 20.29 -11.46
N LYS A 236 -5.76 19.33 -10.91
CA LYS A 236 -4.33 19.15 -11.16
C LYS A 236 -4.11 18.53 -12.54
N GLU A 237 -3.01 18.91 -13.18
CA GLU A 237 -2.69 18.40 -14.52
C GLU A 237 -2.05 17.01 -14.46
N THR A 238 -1.30 16.72 -13.38
CA THR A 238 -0.57 15.47 -13.22
C THR A 238 -0.80 14.83 -11.85
N LEU A 239 -0.59 13.51 -11.76
CA LEU A 239 -0.69 12.79 -10.50
C LEU A 239 0.46 13.19 -9.55
N ALA A 240 1.65 13.51 -10.08
CA ALA A 240 2.76 14.03 -9.29
C ALA A 240 2.38 15.33 -8.58
N GLU A 241 1.77 16.31 -9.27
CA GLU A 241 1.31 17.55 -8.64
C GLU A 241 0.32 17.31 -7.50
N LEU A 242 -0.55 16.30 -7.64
CA LEU A 242 -1.49 15.95 -6.58
C LEU A 242 -0.78 15.30 -5.39
N ALA A 243 0.16 14.39 -5.66
CA ALA A 243 0.93 13.69 -4.63
C ALA A 243 1.93 14.60 -3.89
N GLU A 244 2.50 15.61 -4.56
CA GLU A 244 3.40 16.59 -3.96
C GLU A 244 2.78 17.40 -2.81
N SER A 245 1.44 17.48 -2.74
CA SER A 245 0.76 18.11 -1.60
C SER A 245 1.05 17.41 -0.27
N ILE A 246 1.56 16.18 -0.32
CA ILE A 246 1.89 15.36 0.83
C ILE A 246 3.41 15.23 0.93
N HIS A 247 4.01 16.13 1.69
CA HIS A 247 5.46 16.10 1.93
C HIS A 247 5.83 14.97 2.89
N LYS A 248 5.92 13.74 2.40
CA LYS A 248 6.31 12.56 3.18
C LYS A 248 7.71 12.76 3.78
N TYR A 249 7.87 12.29 5.00
CA TYR A 249 9.18 12.21 5.62
C TYR A 249 10.03 11.12 4.95
N PRO A 250 11.36 11.32 4.83
CA PRO A 250 12.26 10.27 4.41
C PRO A 250 12.07 9.01 5.27
N GLN A 251 11.82 7.89 4.62
CA GLN A 251 11.56 6.61 5.29
C GLN A 251 12.21 5.47 4.52
N VAL A 252 12.88 4.57 5.25
CA VAL A 252 13.43 3.33 4.70
C VAL A 252 12.93 2.13 5.49
N ILE A 253 12.75 1.00 4.78
CA ILE A 253 12.55 -0.30 5.39
C ILE A 253 13.72 -1.19 4.99
N ALA A 254 14.39 -1.77 5.99
CA ALA A 254 15.45 -2.73 5.76
C ALA A 254 15.06 -4.12 6.23
N SER A 255 15.58 -5.14 5.57
CA SER A 255 15.49 -6.52 6.02
C SER A 255 16.84 -7.23 5.88
N ALA A 256 17.17 -8.05 6.86
CA ALA A 256 18.40 -8.86 6.84
C ALA A 256 18.11 -10.28 7.34
N VAL A 257 18.69 -11.28 6.66
CA VAL A 257 18.59 -12.68 7.09
C VAL A 257 19.46 -12.90 8.32
N VAL A 258 18.95 -13.63 9.30
CA VAL A 258 19.63 -13.99 10.54
C VAL A 258 19.62 -15.50 10.72
N ALA A 259 20.67 -16.07 11.37
CA ALA A 259 20.70 -17.50 11.67
C ALA A 259 19.80 -17.83 12.86
N GLU A 260 19.80 -16.96 13.89
CA GLU A 260 19.04 -17.15 15.12
C GLU A 260 18.32 -15.85 15.51
N LYS A 261 17.18 -15.98 16.17
CA LYS A 261 16.43 -14.84 16.72
C LYS A 261 16.79 -14.69 18.20
N ILE A 262 17.88 -13.98 18.46
CA ILE A 262 18.33 -13.61 19.82
C ILE A 262 17.58 -12.35 20.23
N ASP A 263 17.27 -12.21 21.51
CA ASP A 263 16.61 -10.99 22.01
C ASP A 263 17.44 -9.75 21.66
N LEU A 264 16.87 -8.87 20.84
CA LEU A 264 17.55 -7.67 20.31
C LEU A 264 18.05 -6.74 21.43
N GLU A 265 17.36 -6.70 22.57
CA GLU A 265 17.74 -5.87 23.71
C GLU A 265 19.00 -6.39 24.44
N THR A 266 19.40 -7.65 24.18
CA THR A 266 20.60 -8.26 24.76
C THR A 266 21.84 -8.15 23.87
N LEU A 267 21.71 -7.58 22.67
CA LEU A 267 22.78 -7.45 21.69
C LEU A 267 23.51 -6.12 21.86
N ASP A 268 24.66 -6.13 22.57
CA ASP A 268 25.39 -4.91 22.98
C ASP A 268 25.74 -3.99 21.79
N ARG A 269 26.22 -4.54 20.71
CA ARG A 269 26.58 -3.78 19.50
C ARG A 269 25.35 -3.17 18.82
N VAL A 270 24.25 -3.92 18.78
CA VAL A 270 22.97 -3.45 18.24
C VAL A 270 22.45 -2.27 19.07
N GLN A 271 22.47 -2.38 20.39
CA GLN A 271 22.03 -1.29 21.27
C GLN A 271 22.94 -0.06 21.14
N SER A 272 24.25 -0.22 21.08
CA SER A 272 25.20 0.90 20.91
C SER A 272 24.96 1.66 19.59
N ILE A 273 24.70 0.95 18.48
CA ILE A 273 24.41 1.59 17.18
C ILE A 273 23.03 2.26 17.24
N ARG A 274 22.02 1.63 17.84
CA ARG A 274 20.70 2.21 18.01
C ARG A 274 20.74 3.52 18.78
N GLU A 275 21.43 3.55 19.92
CA GLU A 275 21.65 4.78 20.70
C GLU A 275 22.40 5.85 19.92
N GLY A 276 23.40 5.44 19.10
CA GLY A 276 24.10 6.33 18.19
C GLY A 276 23.17 6.96 17.14
N ILE A 277 22.31 6.16 16.51
CA ILE A 277 21.32 6.65 15.53
C ILE A 277 20.37 7.66 16.19
N GLU A 278 19.87 7.36 17.39
CA GLU A 278 18.97 8.24 18.14
C GLU A 278 19.63 9.57 18.51
N ALA A 279 20.94 9.54 18.80
CA ALA A 279 21.74 10.75 19.13
C ALA A 279 22.14 11.57 17.90
N ASP A 280 22.53 10.89 16.81
CA ASP A 280 23.14 11.51 15.63
C ASP A 280 22.11 11.97 14.57
N LEU A 281 20.87 11.52 14.68
CA LEU A 281 19.76 11.95 13.79
C LEU A 281 18.75 12.83 14.55
N PRO A 282 19.06 14.12 14.79
CA PRO A 282 18.09 15.03 15.38
C PRO A 282 16.91 15.20 14.43
N GLY A 283 15.73 14.73 14.82
CA GLY A 283 14.55 14.66 13.96
C GLY A 283 14.21 13.25 13.51
N LEU A 284 14.89 12.24 14.05
CA LEU A 284 14.42 10.87 13.98
C LEU A 284 13.01 10.81 14.57
N THR A 285 12.04 10.43 13.75
CA THR A 285 10.64 10.33 14.16
C THR A 285 10.30 8.92 14.61
N ARG A 286 10.94 7.92 13.99
CA ARG A 286 10.72 6.51 14.34
C ARG A 286 11.91 5.62 14.01
N LEU A 287 12.21 4.71 14.95
CA LEU A 287 13.07 3.56 14.77
C LEU A 287 12.32 2.32 15.27
N ASN A 288 12.01 1.39 14.38
CA ASN A 288 11.34 0.13 14.72
C ASN A 288 12.18 -1.05 14.23
N LEU A 289 12.85 -1.72 15.15
CA LEU A 289 13.66 -2.91 14.90
C LEU A 289 12.99 -4.12 15.54
N ARG A 290 12.69 -5.15 14.74
CA ARG A 290 12.02 -6.36 15.20
C ARG A 290 12.31 -7.56 14.31
N TYR A 291 12.14 -8.75 14.83
CA TYR A 291 12.14 -9.94 13.98
C TYR A 291 10.81 -10.13 13.22
N SER A 292 10.91 -10.74 12.03
CA SER A 292 9.74 -11.26 11.32
C SER A 292 9.12 -12.41 12.09
N GLY A 293 7.80 -12.47 12.17
CA GLY A 293 7.11 -13.59 12.82
C GLY A 293 7.27 -14.92 12.11
N THR A 294 7.36 -14.89 10.77
CA THR A 294 7.31 -16.07 9.91
C THR A 294 8.64 -16.43 9.26
N GLU A 295 9.56 -15.49 9.12
CA GLU A 295 10.84 -15.68 8.42
C GLU A 295 12.04 -15.53 9.38
N PRO A 296 13.20 -16.13 9.10
CA PRO A 296 14.44 -15.90 9.83
C PRO A 296 15.08 -14.57 9.39
N LYS A 297 14.37 -13.46 9.61
CA LYS A 297 14.81 -12.12 9.22
C LYS A 297 14.56 -11.12 10.35
N VAL A 298 15.46 -10.16 10.48
CA VAL A 298 15.20 -8.91 11.17
C VAL A 298 14.60 -7.92 10.18
N ARG A 299 13.69 -7.08 10.65
CA ARG A 299 13.08 -5.97 9.92
C ARG A 299 13.30 -4.68 10.69
N LEU A 300 13.75 -3.67 9.99
CA LEU A 300 14.01 -2.33 10.50
C LEU A 300 13.20 -1.34 9.72
N MET A 301 12.58 -0.37 10.37
CA MET A 301 12.04 0.83 9.77
C MET A 301 12.68 2.04 10.43
N LEU A 302 13.24 2.93 9.61
CA LEU A 302 13.73 4.24 10.02
C LEU A 302 12.96 5.34 9.30
N GLU A 303 12.58 6.37 10.05
CA GLU A 303 11.94 7.57 9.52
C GLU A 303 12.48 8.78 10.25
N ALA A 304 12.79 9.83 9.52
CA ALA A 304 13.22 11.10 10.08
C ALA A 304 12.57 12.27 9.34
N ASP A 305 12.53 13.44 9.95
CA ASP A 305 11.98 14.62 9.31
C ASP A 305 12.84 15.09 8.09
N ASN A 306 12.33 16.07 7.35
CA ASN A 306 12.91 16.53 6.08
C ASN A 306 14.28 17.24 6.23
N ARG A 307 14.92 17.23 7.39
CA ARG A 307 16.32 17.64 7.57
C ARG A 307 17.29 16.56 7.10
N HIS A 308 16.81 15.33 6.93
CA HIS A 308 17.59 14.16 6.54
C HIS A 308 17.20 13.67 5.15
N THR A 309 18.08 12.89 4.54
CA THR A 309 17.86 12.25 3.25
C THR A 309 17.59 10.76 3.41
N VAL A 310 17.01 10.14 2.40
CA VAL A 310 16.79 8.69 2.37
C VAL A 310 18.12 7.94 2.38
N GLU A 311 19.16 8.49 1.74
CA GLU A 311 20.50 7.91 1.67
C GLU A 311 21.19 7.89 3.05
N GLU A 312 21.02 8.94 3.86
CA GLU A 312 21.49 8.98 5.24
C GLU A 312 20.82 7.90 6.10
N LEU A 313 19.48 7.78 6.01
CA LEU A 313 18.74 6.73 6.71
C LEU A 313 19.14 5.33 6.24
N ALA A 314 19.36 5.15 4.94
CA ALA A 314 19.77 3.86 4.37
C ALA A 314 21.15 3.44 4.91
N SER A 315 22.10 4.37 5.00
CA SER A 315 23.42 4.09 5.60
C SER A 315 23.29 3.59 7.03
N GLN A 316 22.46 4.22 7.85
CA GLN A 316 22.20 3.81 9.23
C GLN A 316 21.48 2.45 9.28
N ALA A 317 20.54 2.21 8.36
CA ALA A 317 19.83 0.95 8.27
C ALA A 317 20.76 -0.22 7.91
N PHE A 318 21.69 -0.03 6.97
CA PHE A 318 22.71 -1.02 6.65
C PHE A 318 23.57 -1.33 7.89
N ALA A 319 24.09 -0.29 8.57
CA ALA A 319 24.95 -0.46 9.74
C ALA A 319 24.26 -1.24 10.86
N LEU A 320 22.99 -0.94 11.14
CA LEU A 320 22.22 -1.62 12.19
C LEU A 320 21.90 -3.08 11.81
N CYS A 321 21.51 -3.34 10.57
CA CYS A 321 21.28 -4.69 10.07
C CYS A 321 22.56 -5.55 10.09
N GLU A 322 23.70 -4.97 9.76
CA GLU A 322 25.01 -5.64 9.85
C GLU A 322 25.39 -5.98 11.29
N ALA A 323 25.11 -5.09 12.24
CA ALA A 323 25.34 -5.37 13.65
C ALA A 323 24.49 -6.55 14.12
N VAL A 324 23.20 -6.59 13.75
CA VAL A 324 22.35 -7.74 14.08
C VAL A 324 22.92 -9.03 13.49
N GLN A 325 23.29 -9.04 12.20
CA GLN A 325 23.90 -10.23 11.57
C GLN A 325 25.22 -10.65 12.20
N ALA A 326 26.02 -9.70 12.66
CA ALA A 326 27.31 -9.99 13.29
C ALA A 326 27.15 -10.72 14.64
N GLU A 327 26.08 -10.41 15.38
CA GLU A 327 25.81 -10.97 16.71
C GLU A 327 24.89 -12.20 16.68
N THR A 328 24.00 -12.31 15.68
CA THR A 328 23.06 -13.44 15.53
C THR A 328 23.50 -14.49 14.52
N GLY A 329 24.57 -14.21 13.74
CA GLY A 329 24.98 -15.02 12.61
C GLY A 329 24.08 -14.90 11.37
N THR A 330 24.53 -15.45 10.26
CA THR A 330 23.76 -15.54 9.01
C THR A 330 24.01 -16.88 8.35
N SER A 331 22.97 -17.55 7.89
CA SER A 331 23.03 -18.88 7.26
C SER A 331 23.30 -18.83 5.75
N GLU A 332 23.02 -17.71 5.07
CA GLU A 332 22.99 -17.59 3.60
C GLU A 332 23.69 -16.33 3.07
N GLY A 333 24.86 -16.00 3.62
CA GLY A 333 25.56 -14.77 3.25
C GLY A 333 24.93 -13.52 3.87
N ARG A 334 25.59 -12.36 3.70
CA ARG A 334 25.16 -11.09 4.29
C ARG A 334 24.13 -10.38 3.40
N PHE A 335 22.98 -11.03 3.14
CA PHE A 335 21.93 -10.39 2.35
C PHE A 335 21.20 -9.36 3.22
N ILE A 336 21.38 -8.10 2.91
CA ILE A 336 20.66 -6.97 3.47
C ILE A 336 20.00 -6.22 2.32
N GLU A 337 18.73 -5.98 2.44
CA GLU A 337 17.93 -5.23 1.50
C GLU A 337 17.40 -3.96 2.17
N VAL A 338 17.58 -2.82 1.54
CA VAL A 338 17.05 -1.53 2.00
C VAL A 338 16.17 -0.94 0.91
N LEU A 339 14.92 -0.73 1.24
CA LEU A 339 13.90 -0.16 0.37
C LEU A 339 13.68 1.32 0.70
N ASN A 340 13.75 2.18 -0.31
CA ASN A 340 13.26 3.54 -0.24
C ASN A 340 11.72 3.52 -0.25
N VAL A 341 11.10 3.79 0.89
CA VAL A 341 9.63 3.77 1.00
C VAL A 341 9.02 5.06 0.48
N THR A 342 9.78 6.15 0.50
CA THR A 342 9.28 7.48 0.11
C THR A 342 9.00 7.57 -1.39
N ARG A 343 9.85 6.96 -2.23
CA ARG A 343 9.77 7.04 -3.70
C ARG A 343 9.73 5.69 -4.41
N GLY A 344 9.96 4.61 -3.69
CA GLY A 344 10.20 3.28 -4.26
C GLY A 344 11.66 3.04 -4.64
N GLY A 345 11.97 1.78 -4.92
CA GLY A 345 13.29 1.32 -5.36
C GLY A 345 14.19 0.81 -4.24
N LEU A 346 14.97 -0.20 -4.57
CA LEU A 346 16.02 -0.70 -3.68
C LEU A 346 17.21 0.26 -3.68
N ILE A 347 17.76 0.50 -2.49
CA ILE A 347 18.94 1.33 -2.32
C ILE A 347 20.16 0.39 -2.30
N PRO A 348 21.10 0.54 -3.25
CA PRO A 348 22.31 -0.25 -3.24
C PRO A 348 23.19 0.14 -2.04
N ARG A 349 23.92 -0.82 -1.52
CA ARG A 349 24.97 -0.52 -0.54
C ARG A 349 26.10 0.25 -1.23
N ALA A 350 26.47 1.38 -0.67
CA ALA A 350 27.61 2.18 -1.14
C ALA A 350 28.95 1.46 -0.93
#